data_9f0e7581fcf019f8ab0d607c1c829b3b
#
_entry.id   9f0e7581fcf019f8ab0d607c1c829b3b
#
_cell.length_a   1.000
_cell.length_b   1.000
_cell.length_c   1.000
_cell.angle_alpha   90.00
_cell.angle_beta   90.00
_cell.angle_gamma   90.00
#
_symmetry.space_group_name_H-M   'P 1'
#
loop_
_entity.id
_entity.type
_entity.pdbx_description
1 polymer ?
#
loop_
_entity_poly.entity_id
_entity_poly.type
_entity_poly.pdbx_seq_one_letter_code
_entity_poly.pdbx_strand_id
1 'polypeptide(L)'
;MKARVHIMYCWLVCMIFIIGMLYPIVETAKGGHRGHGLARTRVNTWTLPIKLSNNNPLSTDYYGHKDGARIVKSSHFELDYMLGRKITFFCMATGFPRPEVTWFKDGIELYHHKFFQVHEWPIGNDTMKSKMEIDPATQKDAGYYECQADNQYSVDRRGFRTDYVMISY
;
A
#
# COMPACT_ATOMS: atom_id res chain seq x y z
N MET A 1 55.20 7.75 -20.75
CA MET A 1 54.26 7.09 -21.64
C MET A 1 53.78 5.69 -21.19
N LYS A 2 54.41 5.03 -20.22
CA LYS A 2 54.01 3.66 -19.77
C LYS A 2 52.80 3.61 -18.82
N ALA A 3 52.53 4.67 -18.07
CA ALA A 3 51.42 4.66 -17.07
C ALA A 3 50.01 4.77 -17.69
N ARG A 4 49.85 5.39 -18.86
CA ARG A 4 48.52 5.54 -19.51
C ARG A 4 47.98 4.24 -20.14
N VAL A 5 48.86 3.33 -20.53
CA VAL A 5 48.47 2.07 -21.15
C VAL A 5 47.91 1.07 -20.12
N HIS A 6 48.42 1.07 -18.88
CA HIS A 6 47.92 0.19 -17.82
C HIS A 6 46.51 0.57 -17.33
N ILE A 7 46.19 1.85 -17.32
CA ILE A 7 44.85 2.30 -16.89
C ILE A 7 43.77 1.92 -17.92
N MET A 8 44.08 2.03 -19.22
CA MET A 8 43.17 1.61 -20.29
C MET A 8 42.92 0.09 -20.29
N TYR A 9 43.95 -0.71 -19.99
CA TYR A 9 43.78 -2.17 -19.90
C TYR A 9 42.90 -2.62 -18.72
N CYS A 10 43.05 -1.94 -17.58
CA CYS A 10 42.22 -2.23 -16.40
C CYS A 10 40.75 -1.91 -16.65
N TRP A 11 40.42 -0.83 -17.34
CA TRP A 11 39.05 -0.47 -17.71
C TRP A 11 38.41 -1.45 -18.71
N LEU A 12 39.20 -1.94 -19.69
CA LEU A 12 38.71 -2.92 -20.68
C LEU A 12 38.44 -4.30 -20.04
N VAL A 13 39.28 -4.72 -19.11
CA VAL A 13 39.06 -6.00 -18.38
C VAL A 13 37.86 -5.92 -17.44
N CYS A 14 37.66 -4.80 -16.75
CA CYS A 14 36.47 -4.61 -15.90
C CYS A 14 35.16 -4.59 -16.72
N MET A 15 35.16 -3.98 -17.90
CA MET A 15 33.97 -3.95 -18.77
C MET A 15 33.61 -5.34 -19.30
N ILE A 16 34.58 -6.21 -19.60
CA ILE A 16 34.35 -7.58 -20.07
C ILE A 16 33.75 -8.44 -18.95
N PHE A 17 34.17 -8.24 -17.68
CA PHE A 17 33.60 -8.94 -16.52
C PHE A 17 32.17 -8.51 -16.21
N ILE A 18 31.82 -7.24 -16.40
CA ILE A 18 30.48 -6.73 -16.15
C ILE A 18 29.49 -7.23 -17.23
N ILE A 19 29.95 -7.34 -18.49
CA ILE A 19 29.10 -7.87 -19.59
C ILE A 19 28.89 -9.39 -19.45
N GLY A 20 29.88 -10.13 -18.93
CA GLY A 20 29.74 -11.57 -18.68
C GLY A 20 28.78 -11.98 -17.58
N MET A 21 28.45 -11.09 -16.62
CA MET A 21 27.49 -11.35 -15.55
C MET A 21 26.02 -11.05 -15.90
N LEU A 22 25.76 -10.43 -17.03
CA LEU A 22 24.40 -10.00 -17.43
C LEU A 22 23.64 -10.96 -18.35
N TYR A 23 24.24 -12.08 -18.73
CA TYR A 23 23.56 -13.09 -19.54
C TYR A 23 23.45 -14.42 -18.77
N PRO A 24 22.30 -14.75 -18.17
CA PRO A 24 22.06 -16.11 -17.72
C PRO A 24 21.92 -17.02 -18.95
N ILE A 25 22.76 -18.04 -19.00
CA ILE A 25 22.68 -19.11 -20.00
C ILE A 25 21.37 -19.85 -19.76
N VAL A 26 20.43 -19.71 -20.69
CA VAL A 26 19.21 -20.52 -20.70
C VAL A 26 19.57 -21.86 -21.34
N GLU A 27 19.80 -22.88 -20.52
CA GLU A 27 19.85 -24.25 -20.97
C GLU A 27 18.46 -24.74 -21.37
N THR A 28 18.25 -24.95 -22.65
CA THR A 28 17.07 -25.64 -23.20
C THR A 28 17.21 -27.14 -22.99
N ALA A 29 16.59 -27.68 -21.94
CA ALA A 29 16.44 -29.10 -21.74
C ALA A 29 15.44 -29.66 -22.78
N LYS A 30 15.95 -30.38 -23.79
CA LYS A 30 15.16 -31.26 -24.63
C LYS A 30 14.85 -32.56 -23.87
N GLY A 31 13.69 -32.61 -23.21
CA GLY A 31 13.12 -33.83 -22.67
C GLY A 31 11.96 -34.33 -23.53
N GLY A 32 12.20 -35.31 -24.40
CA GLY A 32 11.12 -36.02 -25.08
C GLY A 32 10.41 -36.96 -24.11
N HIS A 33 9.09 -36.80 -23.95
CA HIS A 33 8.26 -37.81 -23.30
C HIS A 33 7.09 -38.19 -24.20
N ARG A 34 7.04 -39.50 -24.49
CA ARG A 34 5.95 -40.20 -25.14
C ARG A 34 4.66 -40.03 -24.37
N GLY A 35 3.58 -39.76 -25.12
CA GLY A 35 2.26 -39.56 -24.59
C GLY A 35 1.61 -40.79 -23.98
N HIS A 36 0.88 -40.57 -22.93
CA HIS A 36 -0.34 -41.29 -22.60
C HIS A 36 -1.47 -40.25 -22.62
N GLY A 37 -2.41 -40.43 -23.55
CA GLY A 37 -3.58 -39.58 -23.70
C GLY A 37 -4.47 -39.71 -22.48
N LEU A 38 -4.43 -38.71 -21.62
CA LEU A 38 -5.48 -38.44 -20.65
C LEU A 38 -6.42 -37.40 -21.25
N ALA A 39 -7.70 -37.78 -21.33
CA ALA A 39 -8.77 -36.93 -21.82
C ALA A 39 -8.69 -35.55 -21.12
N ARG A 40 -8.46 -34.53 -21.95
CA ARG A 40 -8.41 -33.13 -21.51
C ARG A 40 -9.84 -32.68 -21.19
N THR A 41 -10.29 -32.94 -19.98
CA THR A 41 -11.52 -32.34 -19.47
C THR A 41 -11.32 -30.81 -19.48
N ARG A 42 -12.04 -30.11 -20.35
CA ARG A 42 -12.13 -28.67 -20.34
C ARG A 42 -12.75 -28.27 -19.01
N VAL A 43 -11.91 -27.96 -18.04
CA VAL A 43 -12.36 -27.31 -16.82
C VAL A 43 -12.70 -25.87 -17.21
N ASN A 44 -13.99 -25.55 -17.26
CA ASN A 44 -14.46 -24.18 -17.40
C ASN A 44 -13.97 -23.41 -16.16
N THR A 45 -12.95 -22.61 -16.35
CA THR A 45 -12.29 -21.79 -15.29
C THR A 45 -13.25 -20.77 -14.63
N TRP A 46 -14.49 -20.64 -15.13
CA TRP A 46 -15.47 -19.67 -14.64
C TRP A 46 -16.40 -20.22 -13.54
N THR A 47 -16.30 -21.48 -13.18
CA THR A 47 -17.23 -22.11 -12.21
C THR A 47 -16.53 -22.83 -11.07
N LEU A 48 -15.23 -22.61 -10.86
CA LEU A 48 -14.64 -23.01 -9.60
C LEU A 48 -15.03 -21.93 -8.58
N PRO A 49 -15.93 -22.24 -7.63
CA PRO A 49 -15.97 -21.42 -6.43
C PRO A 49 -14.55 -21.54 -5.88
N ILE A 50 -13.85 -20.42 -5.81
CA ILE A 50 -12.64 -20.34 -5.00
C ILE A 50 -13.15 -20.57 -3.58
N LYS A 51 -13.30 -21.85 -3.22
CA LYS A 51 -13.24 -22.24 -1.82
C LYS A 51 -11.81 -21.91 -1.43
N LEU A 52 -11.59 -20.68 -1.01
CA LEU A 52 -10.52 -20.39 -0.08
C LEU A 52 -10.89 -21.21 1.16
N SER A 53 -10.58 -22.52 1.10
CA SER A 53 -10.46 -23.34 2.28
C SER A 53 -9.19 -22.86 2.97
N ASN A 54 -9.29 -21.67 3.55
CA ASN A 54 -8.32 -21.19 4.48
C ASN A 54 -8.51 -21.98 5.76
N ASN A 55 -8.04 -23.23 5.75
CA ASN A 55 -7.90 -24.05 6.95
C ASN A 55 -6.74 -23.55 7.82
N ASN A 56 -6.37 -22.28 7.66
CA ASN A 56 -5.47 -21.63 8.59
C ASN A 56 -6.33 -20.91 9.64
N PRO A 57 -6.50 -21.48 10.84
CA PRO A 57 -7.34 -20.90 11.88
C PRO A 57 -6.89 -19.49 12.28
N LEU A 58 -5.62 -19.13 12.01
CA LEU A 58 -5.06 -17.80 12.26
C LEU A 58 -5.58 -16.73 11.30
N SER A 59 -5.98 -17.05 10.05
CA SER A 59 -6.36 -16.02 9.09
C SER A 59 -7.82 -15.58 9.23
N THR A 60 -8.72 -16.46 9.65
CA THR A 60 -10.12 -16.12 9.92
C THR A 60 -10.27 -15.33 11.23
N ASP A 61 -9.37 -15.57 12.17
CA ASP A 61 -9.38 -14.91 13.48
C ASP A 61 -8.83 -13.48 13.40
N TYR A 62 -7.85 -13.25 12.53
CA TYR A 62 -7.22 -11.94 12.37
C TYR A 62 -8.19 -10.86 11.89
N TYR A 63 -9.05 -11.15 10.89
CA TYR A 63 -10.03 -10.17 10.38
C TYR A 63 -11.39 -10.23 11.10
N GLY A 64 -11.66 -11.27 11.84
CA GLY A 64 -12.93 -11.51 12.53
C GLY A 64 -12.86 -11.34 14.04
N HIS A 65 -11.69 -11.01 14.60
CA HIS A 65 -11.55 -10.90 16.05
C HIS A 65 -12.48 -9.82 16.61
N LYS A 66 -13.25 -10.17 17.64
CA LYS A 66 -14.26 -9.26 18.24
C LYS A 66 -13.65 -7.94 18.75
N ASP A 67 -12.42 -8.00 19.25
CA ASP A 67 -11.68 -6.87 19.80
C ASP A 67 -10.75 -6.22 18.78
N GLY A 68 -10.80 -6.66 17.50
CA GLY A 68 -10.00 -6.11 16.42
C GLY A 68 -10.36 -4.66 16.10
N ALA A 69 -9.37 -3.90 15.61
CA ALA A 69 -9.56 -2.53 15.16
C ALA A 69 -10.57 -2.47 14.00
N ARG A 70 -11.55 -1.58 14.07
CA ARG A 70 -12.57 -1.35 13.03
C ARG A 70 -12.89 0.13 12.93
N ILE A 71 -12.89 0.67 11.72
CA ILE A 71 -13.30 2.04 11.45
C ILE A 71 -14.82 2.08 11.36
N VAL A 72 -15.46 2.73 12.34
CA VAL A 72 -16.92 2.80 12.49
C VAL A 72 -17.51 4.05 11.87
N LYS A 73 -16.73 5.14 11.77
CA LYS A 73 -17.12 6.40 11.12
C LYS A 73 -15.93 7.01 10.43
N SER A 74 -16.18 7.68 9.31
CA SER A 74 -15.16 8.43 8.58
C SER A 74 -15.78 9.59 7.82
N SER A 75 -14.95 10.49 7.30
CA SER A 75 -15.36 11.47 6.30
C SER A 75 -15.88 10.79 5.03
N HIS A 76 -16.53 11.58 4.16
CA HIS A 76 -16.89 11.13 2.83
C HIS A 76 -15.64 10.77 2.02
N PHE A 77 -15.75 9.81 1.11
CA PHE A 77 -14.62 9.28 0.34
C PHE A 77 -14.07 10.24 -0.72
N GLU A 78 -14.79 11.27 -1.07
CA GLU A 78 -14.40 12.32 -2.02
C GLU A 78 -14.55 13.70 -1.40
N LEU A 79 -13.56 14.56 -1.64
CA LEU A 79 -13.54 15.96 -1.21
C LEU A 79 -12.85 16.83 -2.27
N ASP A 80 -13.61 17.74 -2.87
CA ASP A 80 -13.05 18.80 -3.69
C ASP A 80 -12.74 20.02 -2.83
N TYR A 81 -11.57 20.61 -3.03
CA TYR A 81 -11.13 21.77 -2.26
C TYR A 81 -10.67 22.93 -3.14
N MET A 82 -10.77 24.15 -2.61
CA MET A 82 -10.18 25.34 -3.22
C MET A 82 -8.77 25.57 -2.67
N LEU A 83 -7.86 26.02 -3.54
CA LEU A 83 -6.49 26.36 -3.14
C LEU A 83 -6.48 27.41 -2.02
N GLY A 84 -5.62 27.23 -1.05
CA GLY A 84 -5.51 28.09 0.13
C GLY A 84 -6.58 27.82 1.21
N ARG A 85 -7.53 26.93 0.97
CA ARG A 85 -8.50 26.47 1.97
C ARG A 85 -7.94 25.27 2.75
N LYS A 86 -8.72 24.83 3.72
CA LYS A 86 -8.38 23.69 4.57
C LYS A 86 -8.94 22.39 4.00
N ILE A 87 -8.10 21.36 3.94
CA ILE A 87 -8.53 19.95 3.77
C ILE A 87 -8.65 19.34 5.16
N THR A 88 -9.75 18.64 5.41
CA THR A 88 -9.97 17.94 6.66
C THR A 88 -10.60 16.59 6.43
N PHE A 89 -9.97 15.54 6.95
CA PHE A 89 -10.54 14.20 7.04
C PHE A 89 -10.54 13.70 8.47
N PHE A 90 -11.49 12.86 8.81
CA PHE A 90 -11.52 12.17 10.10
C PHE A 90 -11.83 10.69 9.95
N CYS A 91 -11.31 9.91 10.90
CA CYS A 91 -11.63 8.52 11.12
C CYS A 91 -11.94 8.30 12.60
N MET A 92 -12.91 7.44 12.87
CA MET A 92 -13.20 6.96 14.21
C MET A 92 -13.17 5.45 14.20
N ALA A 93 -12.31 4.86 15.00
CA ALA A 93 -12.09 3.43 15.08
C ALA A 93 -12.36 2.90 16.49
N THR A 94 -12.87 1.69 16.58
CA THR A 94 -13.11 0.96 17.83
C THR A 94 -12.35 -0.36 17.84
N GLY A 95 -11.94 -0.81 19.02
CA GLY A 95 -11.24 -2.07 19.24
C GLY A 95 -10.65 -2.12 20.65
N PHE A 96 -10.29 -3.31 21.12
CA PHE A 96 -9.63 -3.46 22.40
C PHE A 96 -8.39 -4.37 22.28
N PRO A 97 -7.19 -3.87 22.59
CA PRO A 97 -6.84 -2.50 23.03
C PRO A 97 -7.29 -1.43 22.04
N ARG A 98 -7.45 -0.18 22.55
CA ARG A 98 -7.83 0.96 21.71
C ARG A 98 -6.91 1.06 20.49
N PRO A 99 -7.48 1.18 19.26
CA PRO A 99 -6.68 1.31 18.07
C PRO A 99 -5.84 2.60 18.03
N GLU A 100 -4.67 2.51 17.41
CA GLU A 100 -3.93 3.68 16.94
C GLU A 100 -4.40 4.02 15.52
N VAL A 101 -4.32 5.32 15.15
CA VAL A 101 -4.75 5.78 13.82
C VAL A 101 -3.60 6.48 13.14
N THR A 102 -3.14 5.93 12.02
CA THR A 102 -2.07 6.50 11.19
C THR A 102 -2.64 7.02 9.88
N TRP A 103 -2.12 8.15 9.40
CA TRP A 103 -2.53 8.77 8.15
C TRP A 103 -1.47 8.59 7.06
N PHE A 104 -1.94 8.29 5.85
CA PHE A 104 -1.10 8.12 4.66
C PHE A 104 -1.59 9.02 3.53
N LYS A 105 -0.68 9.42 2.64
CA LYS A 105 -0.97 10.04 1.35
C LYS A 105 -0.21 9.31 0.25
N ASP A 106 -0.94 8.82 -0.74
CA ASP A 106 -0.39 8.06 -1.87
C ASP A 106 0.55 6.91 -1.42
N GLY A 107 0.18 6.25 -0.30
CA GLY A 107 0.92 5.15 0.32
C GLY A 107 2.09 5.56 1.20
N ILE A 108 2.35 6.86 1.37
CA ILE A 108 3.43 7.39 2.22
C ILE A 108 2.81 7.88 3.53
N GLU A 109 3.36 7.44 4.66
CA GLU A 109 2.94 7.88 5.98
C GLU A 109 3.17 9.39 6.18
N LEU A 110 2.18 10.06 6.73
CA LEU A 110 2.20 11.49 6.98
C LEU A 110 2.63 11.77 8.42
N TYR A 111 3.64 12.63 8.56
CA TYR A 111 4.14 13.09 9.85
C TYR A 111 3.76 14.55 10.10
N HIS A 112 3.45 14.85 11.34
CA HIS A 112 3.07 16.19 11.78
C HIS A 112 4.12 17.25 11.39
N HIS A 113 3.67 18.34 10.76
CA HIS A 113 4.47 19.50 10.41
C HIS A 113 3.61 20.78 10.37
N LYS A 114 4.21 21.95 10.08
CA LYS A 114 3.55 23.26 10.15
C LYS A 114 2.20 23.34 9.42
N PHE A 115 2.05 22.65 8.28
CA PHE A 115 0.86 22.73 7.44
C PHE A 115 -0.01 21.46 7.50
N PHE A 116 0.47 20.41 8.17
CA PHE A 116 -0.24 19.18 8.38
C PHE A 116 -0.30 18.87 9.87
N GLN A 117 -1.52 18.75 10.40
CA GLN A 117 -1.77 18.47 11.81
C GLN A 117 -2.72 17.31 11.97
N VAL A 118 -2.49 16.50 12.98
CA VAL A 118 -3.38 15.43 13.41
C VAL A 118 -3.84 15.71 14.82
N HIS A 119 -5.15 15.62 15.02
CA HIS A 119 -5.79 15.75 16.31
C HIS A 119 -6.44 14.43 16.68
N GLU A 120 -6.17 13.95 17.88
CA GLU A 120 -6.67 12.67 18.36
C GLU A 120 -7.45 12.83 19.66
N TRP A 121 -8.58 12.14 19.72
CA TRP A 121 -9.44 12.13 20.90
C TRP A 121 -9.76 10.68 21.27
N PRO A 122 -9.22 10.19 22.40
CA PRO A 122 -9.65 8.93 22.97
C PRO A 122 -11.07 9.07 23.52
N ILE A 123 -11.94 8.13 23.19
CA ILE A 123 -13.32 8.08 23.63
C ILE A 123 -13.55 6.76 24.36
N GLY A 124 -13.83 6.82 25.66
CA GLY A 124 -13.91 5.60 26.48
C GLY A 124 -12.57 4.83 26.50
N ASN A 125 -12.65 3.51 26.58
CA ASN A 125 -11.46 2.64 26.65
C ASN A 125 -11.10 1.96 25.33
N ASP A 126 -12.01 2.01 24.34
CA ASP A 126 -11.99 1.19 23.14
C ASP A 126 -12.00 2.01 21.83
N THR A 127 -12.27 3.31 21.90
CA THR A 127 -12.49 4.12 20.70
C THR A 127 -11.45 5.21 20.57
N MET A 128 -10.94 5.40 19.36
CA MET A 128 -10.08 6.51 18.96
C MET A 128 -10.76 7.29 17.83
N LYS A 129 -10.85 8.62 17.98
CA LYS A 129 -11.19 9.53 16.90
C LYS A 129 -9.93 10.28 16.50
N SER A 130 -9.54 10.19 15.23
CA SER A 130 -8.43 10.94 14.66
C SER A 130 -8.93 11.85 13.54
N LYS A 131 -8.44 13.09 13.49
CA LYS A 131 -8.75 14.06 12.45
C LYS A 131 -7.44 14.64 11.92
N MET A 132 -7.24 14.55 10.63
CA MET A 132 -6.15 15.26 9.95
C MET A 132 -6.63 16.58 9.36
N GLU A 133 -5.74 17.56 9.30
CA GLU A 133 -5.96 18.86 8.69
C GLU A 133 -4.72 19.28 7.90
N ILE A 134 -4.96 19.82 6.69
CA ILE A 134 -3.96 20.50 5.87
C ILE A 134 -4.42 21.93 5.70
N ASP A 135 -3.61 22.90 6.13
CA ASP A 135 -3.95 24.34 6.10
C ASP A 135 -2.69 25.20 5.95
N PRO A 136 -2.55 25.99 4.87
CA PRO A 136 -3.39 26.06 3.67
C PRO A 136 -3.12 24.92 2.67
N ALA A 137 -4.18 24.46 2.00
CA ALA A 137 -4.06 23.43 0.96
C ALA A 137 -3.52 24.00 -0.36
N THR A 138 -2.65 23.23 -1.01
CA THR A 138 -1.99 23.55 -2.28
C THR A 138 -2.34 22.50 -3.35
N GLN A 139 -1.94 22.70 -4.60
CA GLN A 139 -2.13 21.71 -5.68
C GLN A 139 -1.45 20.36 -5.37
N LYS A 140 -0.37 20.37 -4.59
CA LYS A 140 0.37 19.17 -4.20
C LYS A 140 -0.40 18.30 -3.21
N ASP A 141 -1.44 18.85 -2.59
CA ASP A 141 -2.24 18.16 -1.60
C ASP A 141 -3.40 17.38 -2.22
N ALA A 142 -3.64 17.51 -3.53
CA ALA A 142 -4.49 16.60 -4.27
C ALA A 142 -3.89 15.18 -4.26
N GLY A 143 -4.74 14.16 -4.19
CA GLY A 143 -4.29 12.78 -4.20
C GLY A 143 -5.20 11.85 -3.39
N TYR A 144 -4.65 10.70 -3.03
CA TYR A 144 -5.34 9.66 -2.28
C TYR A 144 -4.82 9.61 -0.85
N TYR A 145 -5.72 9.82 0.10
CA TYR A 145 -5.44 9.74 1.53
C TYR A 145 -6.03 8.47 2.12
N GLU A 146 -5.38 7.92 3.12
CA GLU A 146 -5.89 6.80 3.90
C GLU A 146 -5.72 7.06 5.39
N CYS A 147 -6.72 6.68 6.18
CA CYS A 147 -6.49 6.40 7.59
C CYS A 147 -6.39 4.87 7.78
N GLN A 148 -5.41 4.44 8.52
CA GLN A 148 -5.25 3.08 9.00
C GLN A 148 -5.49 3.08 10.50
N ALA A 149 -6.39 2.21 10.95
CA ALA A 149 -6.61 1.94 12.36
C ALA A 149 -6.12 0.54 12.67
N ASP A 150 -5.23 0.40 13.62
CA ASP A 150 -4.64 -0.88 13.96
C ASP A 150 -4.54 -1.11 15.48
N ASN A 151 -4.64 -2.37 15.84
CA ASN A 151 -4.30 -2.89 17.15
C ASN A 151 -3.66 -4.28 16.99
N GLN A 152 -3.33 -4.94 18.10
CA GLN A 152 -2.66 -6.25 18.06
C GLN A 152 -3.47 -7.35 17.34
N TYR A 153 -4.77 -7.15 17.06
CA TYR A 153 -5.65 -8.17 16.49
C TYR A 153 -6.01 -7.93 15.04
N SER A 154 -6.09 -6.68 14.58
CA SER A 154 -6.43 -6.38 13.19
C SER A 154 -6.03 -4.98 12.76
N VAL A 155 -6.06 -4.79 11.43
CA VAL A 155 -5.86 -3.50 10.75
C VAL A 155 -7.08 -3.25 9.89
N ASP A 156 -7.67 -2.06 9.98
CA ASP A 156 -8.73 -1.58 9.08
C ASP A 156 -8.31 -0.26 8.42
N ARG A 157 -8.75 -0.03 7.17
CA ARG A 157 -8.36 1.14 6.38
C ARG A 157 -9.56 1.81 5.72
N ARG A 158 -9.50 3.14 5.61
CA ARG A 158 -10.43 3.95 4.82
C ARG A 158 -9.68 4.92 3.94
N GLY A 159 -10.07 4.95 2.67
CA GLY A 159 -9.50 5.82 1.66
C GLY A 159 -10.37 7.03 1.37
N PHE A 160 -9.72 8.14 1.02
CA PHE A 160 -10.32 9.42 0.66
C PHE A 160 -9.60 9.96 -0.57
N ARG A 161 -10.37 10.31 -1.58
CA ARG A 161 -9.85 10.99 -2.75
C ARG A 161 -10.09 12.49 -2.62
N THR A 162 -9.10 13.30 -2.96
CA THR A 162 -9.27 14.74 -2.99
C THR A 162 -8.65 15.34 -4.25
N ASP A 163 -9.32 16.36 -4.80
CA ASP A 163 -8.85 17.13 -5.93
C ASP A 163 -9.13 18.62 -5.70
N TYR A 164 -8.41 19.49 -6.40
CA TYR A 164 -8.62 20.94 -6.29
C TYR A 164 -9.50 21.45 -7.42
N VAL A 165 -10.35 22.41 -7.09
CA VAL A 165 -11.22 23.08 -8.05
C VAL A 165 -10.57 24.39 -8.51
N MET A 166 -10.41 24.56 -9.83
CA MET A 166 -10.06 25.85 -10.43
C MET A 166 -11.33 26.63 -10.73
N ILE A 167 -11.46 27.82 -10.15
CA ILE A 167 -12.53 28.75 -10.53
C ILE A 167 -12.01 29.48 -11.78
N SER A 168 -12.57 29.14 -12.96
CA SER A 168 -12.38 29.93 -14.17
C SER A 168 -13.35 31.12 -14.08
N TYR A 169 -12.82 32.34 -14.07
CA TYR A 169 -13.59 33.57 -14.20
C TYR A 169 -13.81 33.90 -15.67
#